data_3c72a6d91f58ca676fb3e97e0aeca203
#
_entry.id   3c72a6d91f58ca676fb3e97e0aeca203
#
_cell.length_a   1.000
_cell.length_b   1.000
_cell.length_c   1.000
_cell.angle_alpha   90.00
_cell.angle_beta   90.00
_cell.angle_gamma   90.00
#
_symmetry.space_group_name_H-M   'P 1'
#
loop_
_entity.id
_entity.type
_entity.pdbx_description
1 polymer ?
#
loop_
_entity_poly.entity_id
_entity_poly.type
_entity_poly.pdbx_seq_one_letter_code
_entity_poly.pdbx_strand_id
1 'polypeptide(L)'
;MSGRRFALLGILLLAWLASTGAVGMCELFRPATPEAGGSGTVILTNYSDPDSTLSTMARGIAAKSNGTNAYMGGIADTVRDLHLFRTYFDQAVLSRYFSIPGALPYPDPWGDQERTFFFNFIQYKGNAQYEMTWAPDNFNPDPPTDPNAPLALIHRSYKVTAKLSDGSLLIIAVGYAELLFVHTTTGRWVIAVWSDHVDPAYGGANPQNPDQVCMGWRRLNLR
;
A
#
# COMPACT_ATOMS: atom_id res chain seq x y z
N MET A 1 29.44 -21.58 -69.64
CA MET A 1 29.22 -20.17 -69.17
C MET A 1 28.17 -20.06 -68.07
N SER A 2 28.09 -21.01 -67.08
CA SER A 2 27.00 -21.06 -66.11
C SER A 2 27.44 -20.73 -64.67
N GLY A 3 28.71 -20.89 -64.30
CA GLY A 3 29.15 -20.75 -62.91
C GLY A 3 29.21 -19.30 -62.34
N ARG A 4 29.40 -18.27 -63.20
CA ARG A 4 29.53 -16.87 -62.76
C ARG A 4 28.20 -16.22 -62.34
N ARG A 5 27.07 -16.72 -62.86
CA ARG A 5 25.73 -16.15 -62.50
C ARG A 5 25.24 -16.60 -61.15
N PHE A 6 25.62 -17.81 -60.69
CA PHE A 6 25.27 -18.31 -59.38
C PHE A 6 26.06 -17.64 -58.23
N ALA A 7 27.32 -17.28 -58.48
CA ALA A 7 28.14 -16.57 -57.52
C ALA A 7 27.64 -15.15 -57.22
N LEU A 8 27.17 -14.44 -58.24
CA LEU A 8 26.60 -13.08 -58.12
C LEU A 8 25.25 -13.09 -57.36
N LEU A 9 24.40 -14.12 -57.57
CA LEU A 9 23.14 -14.25 -56.85
C LEU A 9 23.37 -14.56 -55.36
N GLY A 10 24.38 -15.37 -55.03
CA GLY A 10 24.71 -15.68 -53.63
C GLY A 10 25.23 -14.46 -52.86
N ILE A 11 26.03 -13.59 -53.49
CA ILE A 11 26.56 -12.37 -52.87
C ILE A 11 25.44 -11.34 -52.66
N LEU A 12 24.50 -11.21 -53.60
CA LEU A 12 23.34 -10.33 -53.44
C LEU A 12 22.38 -10.77 -52.33
N LEU A 13 22.18 -12.11 -52.18
CA LEU A 13 21.34 -12.66 -51.08
C LEU A 13 21.98 -12.46 -49.69
N LEU A 14 23.31 -12.64 -49.61
CA LEU A 14 24.06 -12.39 -48.36
C LEU A 14 24.08 -10.90 -47.98
N ALA A 15 24.19 -9.99 -48.93
CA ALA A 15 24.12 -8.56 -48.70
C ALA A 15 22.72 -8.11 -48.25
N TRP A 16 21.66 -8.76 -48.75
CA TRP A 16 20.28 -8.45 -48.38
C TRP A 16 19.97 -8.98 -46.94
N LEU A 17 20.46 -10.16 -46.58
CA LEU A 17 20.33 -10.71 -45.23
C LEU A 17 21.13 -9.90 -44.21
N ALA A 18 22.29 -9.35 -44.57
CA ALA A 18 23.09 -8.51 -43.67
C ALA A 18 22.44 -7.14 -43.42
N SER A 19 21.73 -6.58 -44.44
CA SER A 19 21.07 -5.28 -44.29
C SER A 19 19.75 -5.35 -43.49
N THR A 20 19.04 -6.46 -43.55
CA THR A 20 17.80 -6.64 -42.73
C THR A 20 18.06 -7.05 -41.29
N GLY A 21 19.20 -7.73 -41.02
CA GLY A 21 19.59 -8.12 -39.67
C GLY A 21 20.10 -6.98 -38.79
N ALA A 22 20.72 -5.95 -39.39
CA ALA A 22 21.32 -4.83 -38.67
C ALA A 22 20.28 -3.81 -38.17
N VAL A 23 19.15 -3.68 -38.86
CA VAL A 23 18.09 -2.73 -38.46
C VAL A 23 17.25 -3.27 -37.32
N GLY A 24 17.09 -4.61 -37.19
CA GLY A 24 16.30 -5.22 -36.13
C GLY A 24 17.01 -5.31 -34.77
N MET A 25 18.35 -5.35 -34.75
CA MET A 25 19.09 -5.46 -33.50
C MET A 25 19.23 -4.12 -32.73
N CYS A 26 19.14 -2.99 -33.37
CA CYS A 26 19.21 -1.68 -32.73
C CYS A 26 17.93 -1.33 -31.95
N GLU A 27 16.79 -1.93 -32.26
CA GLU A 27 15.54 -1.68 -31.50
C GLU A 27 15.45 -2.47 -30.22
N LEU A 28 16.11 -3.64 -30.10
CA LEU A 28 16.16 -4.45 -28.90
C LEU A 28 16.93 -3.77 -27.76
N PHE A 29 17.77 -2.80 -28.05
CA PHE A 29 18.56 -2.04 -27.06
C PHE A 29 18.18 -0.55 -27.04
N ARG A 30 17.04 -0.17 -27.61
CA ARG A 30 16.55 1.19 -27.44
C ARG A 30 16.21 1.36 -25.96
N PRO A 31 16.90 2.21 -25.20
CA PRO A 31 16.46 2.55 -23.86
C PRO A 31 15.01 3.01 -23.98
N ALA A 32 14.11 2.43 -23.20
CA ALA A 32 12.75 2.95 -23.11
C ALA A 32 12.88 4.47 -22.93
N THR A 33 12.23 5.25 -23.79
CA THR A 33 12.14 6.70 -23.57
C THR A 33 11.70 6.86 -22.12
N PRO A 34 12.44 7.63 -21.30
CA PRO A 34 11.99 7.88 -19.93
C PRO A 34 10.53 8.34 -20.05
N GLU A 35 9.63 7.64 -19.40
CA GLU A 35 8.25 8.10 -19.32
C GLU A 35 8.35 9.55 -18.92
N ALA A 36 7.74 10.45 -19.72
CA ALA A 36 7.66 11.86 -19.39
C ALA A 36 7.16 11.88 -17.96
N GLY A 37 7.98 12.38 -17.03
CA GLY A 37 7.68 12.31 -15.61
C GLY A 37 6.26 12.78 -15.45
N GLY A 38 5.35 11.82 -15.19
CA GLY A 38 3.95 12.16 -15.00
C GLY A 38 3.96 13.28 -13.99
N SER A 39 3.10 14.25 -14.11
CA SER A 39 2.90 15.33 -13.14
C SER A 39 2.38 14.71 -11.82
N GLY A 40 3.14 13.74 -11.30
CA GLY A 40 2.89 13.07 -10.06
C GLY A 40 3.00 14.12 -8.96
N THR A 41 1.91 14.40 -8.29
CA THR A 41 1.89 15.23 -7.10
C THR A 41 2.97 14.69 -6.17
N VAL A 42 4.02 15.47 -5.93
CA VAL A 42 5.08 15.11 -4.98
C VAL A 42 4.44 15.07 -3.60
N ILE A 43 4.37 13.87 -3.01
CA ILE A 43 3.88 13.72 -1.65
C ILE A 43 5.02 14.10 -0.72
N LEU A 44 4.85 15.21 -0.01
CA LEU A 44 5.77 15.58 1.05
C LEU A 44 5.63 14.56 2.19
N THR A 45 6.65 13.73 2.35
CA THR A 45 6.71 12.74 3.43
C THR A 45 7.32 13.36 4.69
N ASN A 46 6.68 13.11 5.84
CA ASN A 46 7.20 13.51 7.14
C ASN A 46 6.95 12.36 8.13
N TYR A 47 8.03 11.90 8.76
CA TYR A 47 8.01 10.81 9.75
C TYR A 47 8.72 11.25 11.05
N SER A 48 8.78 12.55 11.32
CA SER A 48 9.49 13.13 12.49
C SER A 48 8.80 12.83 13.82
N ASP A 49 7.53 12.51 13.78
CA ASP A 49 6.70 12.17 14.93
C ASP A 49 5.54 11.23 14.50
N PRO A 50 4.86 10.56 15.43
CA PRO A 50 3.77 9.65 15.13
C PRO A 50 2.63 10.28 14.31
N ASP A 51 2.16 11.47 14.68
CA ASP A 51 1.02 12.10 13.99
C ASP A 51 1.40 12.56 12.56
N SER A 52 2.63 13.06 12.38
CA SER A 52 3.17 13.36 11.05
C SER A 52 3.28 12.12 10.18
N THR A 53 3.65 10.98 10.77
CA THR A 53 3.67 9.68 10.08
C THR A 53 2.26 9.27 9.63
N LEU A 54 1.27 9.34 10.51
CA LEU A 54 -0.13 9.03 10.16
C LEU A 54 -0.67 9.96 9.07
N SER A 55 -0.37 11.26 9.16
CA SER A 55 -0.75 12.24 8.15
C SER A 55 -0.10 11.93 6.79
N THR A 56 1.14 11.48 6.79
CA THR A 56 1.86 11.06 5.57
C THR A 56 1.22 9.81 4.96
N MET A 57 0.89 8.82 5.78
CA MET A 57 0.20 7.61 5.33
C MET A 57 -1.18 7.91 4.75
N ALA A 58 -1.96 8.80 5.38
CA ALA A 58 -3.25 9.24 4.87
C ALA A 58 -3.13 9.89 3.48
N ARG A 59 -2.14 10.78 3.28
CA ARG A 59 -1.81 11.33 1.95
C ARG A 59 -1.41 10.26 0.95
N GLY A 60 -0.70 9.22 1.42
CA GLY A 60 -0.36 8.04 0.62
C GLY A 60 -1.59 7.32 0.08
N ILE A 61 -2.60 7.10 0.92
CA ILE A 61 -3.88 6.49 0.52
C ILE A 61 -4.60 7.38 -0.51
N ALA A 62 -4.67 8.68 -0.28
CA ALA A 62 -5.31 9.62 -1.19
C ALA A 62 -4.64 9.67 -2.57
N ALA A 63 -3.31 9.54 -2.63
CA ALA A 63 -2.53 9.54 -3.86
C ALA A 63 -2.51 8.18 -4.57
N LYS A 64 -3.14 7.15 -4.00
CA LYS A 64 -3.26 5.80 -4.58
C LYS A 64 -1.87 5.18 -4.88
N SER A 65 -1.68 4.65 -6.11
CA SER A 65 -0.41 4.02 -6.52
C SER A 65 0.80 4.95 -6.35
N ASN A 66 0.64 6.24 -6.61
CA ASN A 66 1.70 7.24 -6.41
C ASN A 66 2.04 7.43 -4.93
N GLY A 67 1.13 7.05 -4.03
CA GLY A 67 1.27 7.16 -2.58
C GLY A 67 1.90 5.95 -1.90
N THR A 68 2.24 4.89 -2.63
CA THR A 68 2.74 3.64 -2.06
C THR A 68 3.95 3.86 -1.14
N ASN A 69 4.93 4.64 -1.58
CA ASN A 69 6.12 4.91 -0.78
C ASN A 69 5.82 5.76 0.45
N ALA A 70 4.86 6.67 0.38
CA ALA A 70 4.42 7.46 1.52
C ALA A 70 3.68 6.60 2.56
N TYR A 71 2.82 5.70 2.12
CA TYR A 71 2.14 4.76 3.02
C TYR A 71 3.14 3.76 3.64
N MET A 72 3.87 3.03 2.80
CA MET A 72 4.82 2.01 3.26
C MET A 72 5.99 2.60 4.05
N GLY A 73 6.29 3.88 3.86
CA GLY A 73 7.28 4.60 4.65
C GLY A 73 6.91 4.74 6.12
N GLY A 74 5.62 4.73 6.47
CA GLY A 74 5.12 4.76 7.84
C GLY A 74 5.05 3.38 8.51
N ILE A 75 5.24 2.30 7.76
CA ILE A 75 5.22 0.92 8.25
C ILE A 75 6.65 0.45 8.51
N ALA A 76 6.89 -0.22 9.63
CA ALA A 76 8.19 -0.79 9.96
C ALA A 76 8.61 -1.85 8.94
N ASP A 77 9.90 -1.87 8.62
CA ASP A 77 10.49 -2.79 7.65
C ASP A 77 11.76 -3.42 8.25
N THR A 78 11.90 -4.75 8.11
CA THR A 78 12.99 -5.50 8.72
C THR A 78 14.37 -5.13 8.17
N VAL A 79 14.45 -4.72 6.92
CA VAL A 79 15.71 -4.34 6.26
C VAL A 79 16.02 -2.88 6.51
N ARG A 80 15.04 -2.00 6.33
CA ARG A 80 15.21 -0.55 6.43
C ARG A 80 15.28 -0.05 7.87
N ASP A 81 14.40 -0.57 8.73
CA ASP A 81 14.17 -0.05 10.08
C ASP A 81 14.65 -1.01 11.17
N LEU A 82 15.03 -2.23 10.82
CA LEU A 82 15.40 -3.33 11.73
C LEU A 82 14.27 -3.73 12.69
N HIS A 83 13.04 -3.42 12.32
CA HIS A 83 11.83 -3.73 13.07
C HIS A 83 10.81 -4.47 12.22
N LEU A 84 10.11 -5.42 12.81
CA LEU A 84 9.10 -6.21 12.15
C LEU A 84 7.73 -5.54 12.34
N PHE A 85 6.99 -5.39 11.23
CA PHE A 85 5.60 -4.96 11.32
C PHE A 85 4.68 -6.13 11.63
N ARG A 86 3.79 -5.92 12.61
CA ARG A 86 2.73 -6.85 12.98
C ARG A 86 1.38 -6.16 13.01
N THR A 87 0.33 -6.89 12.68
CA THR A 87 -1.03 -6.40 12.87
C THR A 87 -1.83 -7.43 13.67
N TYR A 88 -2.67 -6.93 14.55
CA TYR A 88 -3.61 -7.73 15.33
C TYR A 88 -5.03 -7.29 14.98
N PHE A 89 -5.94 -8.23 15.02
CA PHE A 89 -7.32 -8.01 14.62
C PHE A 89 -8.26 -8.29 15.78
N ASP A 90 -9.35 -7.56 15.82
CA ASP A 90 -10.45 -7.80 16.73
C ASP A 90 -10.94 -9.26 16.65
N GLN A 91 -11.25 -9.87 17.79
CA GLN A 91 -11.72 -11.25 17.86
C GLN A 91 -13.00 -11.47 17.04
N ALA A 92 -13.89 -10.49 16.99
CA ALA A 92 -15.11 -10.54 16.18
C ALA A 92 -14.79 -10.65 14.69
N VAL A 93 -13.80 -9.88 14.23
CA VAL A 93 -13.30 -9.90 12.84
C VAL A 93 -12.71 -11.25 12.51
N LEU A 94 -11.84 -11.79 13.36
CA LEU A 94 -11.22 -13.11 13.17
C LEU A 94 -12.26 -14.22 13.14
N SER A 95 -13.20 -14.23 14.09
CA SER A 95 -14.26 -15.24 14.16
C SER A 95 -15.12 -15.25 12.91
N ARG A 96 -15.48 -14.08 12.39
CA ARG A 96 -16.24 -13.97 11.16
C ARG A 96 -15.41 -14.39 9.95
N TYR A 97 -14.16 -13.93 9.85
CA TYR A 97 -13.30 -14.29 8.73
C TYR A 97 -13.12 -15.82 8.62
N PHE A 98 -12.79 -16.50 9.72
CA PHE A 98 -12.62 -17.95 9.72
C PHE A 98 -13.92 -18.75 9.59
N SER A 99 -15.09 -18.12 9.70
CA SER A 99 -16.36 -18.75 9.35
C SER A 99 -16.61 -18.86 7.84
N ILE A 100 -15.81 -18.16 7.01
CA ILE A 100 -15.92 -18.20 5.55
C ILE A 100 -15.25 -19.49 5.04
N PRO A 101 -15.95 -20.33 4.25
CA PRO A 101 -15.32 -21.50 3.65
C PRO A 101 -14.12 -21.11 2.75
N GLY A 102 -12.97 -21.75 2.98
CA GLY A 102 -11.74 -21.45 2.23
C GLY A 102 -10.97 -20.22 2.71
N ALA A 103 -11.29 -19.66 3.90
CA ALA A 103 -10.49 -18.60 4.48
C ALA A 103 -9.01 -19.01 4.60
N LEU A 104 -8.13 -18.13 4.13
CA LEU A 104 -6.69 -18.37 4.17
C LEU A 104 -6.14 -18.25 5.59
N PRO A 105 -5.06 -18.98 5.94
CA PRO A 105 -4.39 -18.78 7.22
C PRO A 105 -3.95 -17.33 7.38
N TYR A 106 -4.03 -16.85 8.61
CA TYR A 106 -3.52 -15.53 8.98
C TYR A 106 -1.99 -15.57 9.02
N PRO A 107 -1.30 -14.74 8.22
CA PRO A 107 0.16 -14.68 8.24
C PRO A 107 0.67 -13.90 9.46
N ASP A 108 1.64 -14.47 10.16
CA ASP A 108 2.39 -13.81 11.21
C ASP A 108 3.89 -14.09 10.98
N PRO A 109 4.73 -13.07 10.75
CA PRO A 109 4.41 -11.64 10.72
C PRO A 109 3.70 -11.18 9.44
N TRP A 110 2.93 -10.10 9.56
CA TRP A 110 2.14 -9.56 8.46
C TRP A 110 2.98 -8.78 7.42
N GLY A 111 4.13 -8.28 7.77
CA GLY A 111 4.97 -7.31 7.04
C GLY A 111 4.87 -7.31 5.51
N ASP A 112 5.16 -8.45 4.88
CA ASP A 112 5.15 -8.56 3.41
C ASP A 112 3.73 -8.45 2.82
N GLN A 113 2.71 -8.78 3.58
CA GLN A 113 1.32 -8.71 3.14
C GLN A 113 0.79 -7.27 3.08
N GLU A 114 1.36 -6.33 3.87
CA GLU A 114 0.87 -4.96 3.92
C GLU A 114 0.99 -4.24 2.59
N ARG A 115 2.04 -4.50 1.81
CA ARG A 115 2.20 -3.94 0.47
C ARG A 115 1.12 -4.46 -0.48
N THR A 116 0.87 -5.77 -0.49
CA THR A 116 -0.17 -6.40 -1.32
C THR A 116 -1.54 -5.88 -0.93
N PHE A 117 -1.82 -5.85 0.39
CA PHE A 117 -3.03 -5.25 0.92
C PHE A 117 -3.21 -3.81 0.42
N PHE A 118 -2.19 -2.95 0.56
CA PHE A 118 -2.27 -1.56 0.14
C PHE A 118 -2.65 -1.43 -1.34
N PHE A 119 -2.00 -2.16 -2.24
CA PHE A 119 -2.33 -2.14 -3.67
C PHE A 119 -3.76 -2.55 -3.96
N ASN A 120 -4.23 -3.63 -3.33
CA ASN A 120 -5.60 -4.10 -3.53
C ASN A 120 -6.62 -3.14 -2.91
N PHE A 121 -6.28 -2.56 -1.76
CA PHE A 121 -7.14 -1.61 -1.04
C PHE A 121 -7.41 -0.34 -1.85
N ILE A 122 -6.38 0.29 -2.42
CA ILE A 122 -6.54 1.51 -3.22
C ILE A 122 -7.25 1.27 -4.57
N GLN A 123 -7.35 0.01 -5.01
CA GLN A 123 -8.07 -0.40 -6.22
C GLN A 123 -9.48 -0.94 -5.93
N TYR A 124 -9.83 -1.18 -4.66
CA TYR A 124 -11.06 -1.85 -4.24
C TYR A 124 -12.34 -1.22 -4.79
N LYS A 125 -12.37 0.11 -4.97
CA LYS A 125 -13.47 0.86 -5.59
C LYS A 125 -13.04 1.53 -6.91
N GLY A 126 -12.10 0.94 -7.62
CA GLY A 126 -11.68 1.39 -8.96
C GLY A 126 -11.17 2.83 -8.95
N ASN A 127 -11.81 3.71 -9.73
CA ASN A 127 -11.39 5.11 -9.91
C ASN A 127 -11.83 6.06 -8.78
N ALA A 128 -12.44 5.56 -7.69
CA ALA A 128 -12.85 6.40 -6.57
C ALA A 128 -11.67 7.21 -5.99
N GLN A 129 -11.95 8.40 -5.49
CA GLN A 129 -11.00 9.20 -4.74
C GLN A 129 -11.07 8.79 -3.27
N TYR A 130 -9.92 8.40 -2.70
CA TYR A 130 -9.84 7.97 -1.30
C TYR A 130 -9.42 9.12 -0.41
N GLU A 131 -9.97 9.15 0.79
CA GLU A 131 -9.57 10.03 1.87
C GLU A 131 -9.49 9.21 3.16
N MET A 132 -8.40 9.37 3.92
CA MET A 132 -8.25 8.81 5.25
C MET A 132 -8.07 9.94 6.26
N THR A 133 -8.82 9.85 7.35
CA THR A 133 -8.72 10.78 8.48
C THR A 133 -8.37 10.02 9.75
N TRP A 134 -7.57 10.64 10.58
CA TRP A 134 -7.21 10.20 11.92
C TRP A 134 -7.71 11.20 12.95
N ALA A 135 -8.16 10.72 14.09
CA ALA A 135 -8.50 11.55 15.22
C ALA A 135 -8.05 10.86 16.53
N PRO A 136 -7.76 11.62 17.60
CA PRO A 136 -7.53 11.00 18.91
C PRO A 136 -8.70 10.11 19.31
N ASP A 137 -8.40 8.99 19.95
CA ASP A 137 -9.43 8.15 20.53
C ASP A 137 -9.90 8.77 21.85
N ASN A 138 -11.13 9.28 21.87
CA ASN A 138 -11.70 9.90 23.06
C ASN A 138 -12.04 8.93 24.18
N PHE A 139 -12.13 7.61 23.88
CA PHE A 139 -12.44 6.58 24.85
C PHE A 139 -11.19 5.97 25.47
N ASN A 140 -10.09 6.01 24.75
CA ASN A 140 -8.81 5.46 25.18
C ASN A 140 -7.70 6.48 24.87
N PRO A 141 -7.45 7.46 25.77
CA PRO A 141 -6.44 8.48 25.53
C PRO A 141 -5.03 7.89 25.49
N ASP A 142 -4.14 8.56 24.77
CA ASP A 142 -2.75 8.17 24.69
C ASP A 142 -2.12 8.09 26.12
N PRO A 143 -1.34 7.06 26.41
CA PRO A 143 -0.57 7.02 27.66
C PRO A 143 0.47 8.15 27.67
N PRO A 144 0.89 8.62 28.86
CA PRO A 144 1.98 9.56 28.96
C PRO A 144 3.23 9.04 28.24
N THR A 145 3.73 9.80 27.27
CA THR A 145 4.92 9.42 26.49
C THR A 145 6.13 10.22 26.97
N ASP A 146 7.21 9.54 27.32
CA ASP A 146 8.52 10.18 27.48
C ASP A 146 9.00 10.64 26.09
N PRO A 147 9.27 11.94 25.89
CA PRO A 147 9.73 12.45 24.60
C PRO A 147 11.05 11.84 24.12
N ASN A 148 11.83 11.25 25.03
CA ASN A 148 13.09 10.57 24.73
C ASN A 148 12.94 9.05 24.57
N ALA A 149 11.75 8.50 24.79
CA ALA A 149 11.53 7.06 24.63
C ALA A 149 11.66 6.65 23.14
N PRO A 150 12.27 5.50 22.86
CA PRO A 150 12.34 4.97 21.50
C PRO A 150 11.01 4.39 21.02
N LEU A 151 9.98 4.36 21.86
CA LEU A 151 8.67 3.78 21.61
C LEU A 151 7.58 4.77 22.00
N ALA A 152 6.52 4.83 21.21
CA ALA A 152 5.30 5.56 21.52
C ALA A 152 4.08 4.69 21.22
N LEU A 153 3.18 4.55 22.20
CA LEU A 153 1.87 3.95 22.00
C LEU A 153 0.87 5.08 21.83
N ILE A 154 0.13 5.06 20.75
CA ILE A 154 -0.94 6.04 20.49
C ILE A 154 -2.23 5.34 20.10
N HIS A 155 -3.35 5.96 20.48
CA HIS A 155 -4.69 5.47 20.21
C HIS A 155 -5.40 6.45 19.26
N ARG A 156 -5.86 5.96 18.13
CA ARG A 156 -6.51 6.79 17.11
C ARG A 156 -7.77 6.12 16.60
N SER A 157 -8.83 6.90 16.50
CA SER A 157 -9.92 6.54 15.60
C SER A 157 -9.53 6.87 14.16
N TYR A 158 -10.01 6.06 13.22
CA TYR A 158 -9.77 6.30 11.81
C TYR A 158 -11.03 6.12 10.99
N LYS A 159 -11.08 6.84 9.86
CA LYS A 159 -12.13 6.70 8.86
C LYS A 159 -11.53 6.81 7.46
N VAL A 160 -11.86 5.84 6.60
CA VAL A 160 -11.50 5.88 5.19
C VAL A 160 -12.76 5.97 4.37
N THR A 161 -12.83 6.96 3.52
CA THR A 161 -13.94 7.18 2.59
C THR A 161 -13.47 7.06 1.15
N ALA A 162 -14.40 6.71 0.26
CA ALA A 162 -14.19 6.72 -1.19
C ALA A 162 -15.29 7.53 -1.85
N LYS A 163 -14.92 8.58 -2.58
CA LYS A 163 -15.83 9.36 -3.42
C LYS A 163 -15.85 8.74 -4.80
N LEU A 164 -17.02 8.25 -5.22
CA LEU A 164 -17.24 7.64 -6.51
C LEU A 164 -17.40 8.69 -7.62
N SER A 165 -17.36 8.25 -8.87
CA SER A 165 -17.51 9.12 -10.06
C SER A 165 -18.88 9.80 -10.15
N ASP A 166 -19.91 9.23 -9.56
CA ASP A 166 -21.26 9.83 -9.45
C ASP A 166 -21.38 10.84 -8.31
N GLY A 167 -20.30 11.08 -7.57
CA GLY A 167 -20.25 11.99 -6.42
C GLY A 167 -20.67 11.36 -5.10
N SER A 168 -21.15 10.12 -5.09
CA SER A 168 -21.52 9.43 -3.86
C SER A 168 -20.31 9.15 -2.98
N LEU A 169 -20.50 9.20 -1.66
CA LEU A 169 -19.47 8.96 -0.67
C LEU A 169 -19.74 7.63 0.02
N LEU A 170 -18.76 6.73 -0.06
CA LEU A 170 -18.81 5.44 0.62
C LEU A 170 -17.82 5.42 1.77
N ILE A 171 -18.21 4.84 2.90
CA ILE A 171 -17.29 4.50 3.97
C ILE A 171 -16.67 3.15 3.64
N ILE A 172 -15.35 3.14 3.50
CA ILE A 172 -14.58 1.95 3.14
C ILE A 172 -14.08 1.23 4.38
N ALA A 173 -13.58 2.00 5.37
CA ALA A 173 -13.16 1.45 6.64
C ALA A 173 -13.34 2.50 7.74
N VAL A 174 -13.69 2.03 8.94
CA VAL A 174 -13.80 2.86 10.15
C VAL A 174 -13.52 1.96 11.36
N GLY A 175 -12.85 2.50 12.36
CA GLY A 175 -12.50 1.75 13.57
C GLY A 175 -11.58 2.53 14.48
N TYR A 176 -11.03 1.82 15.45
CA TYR A 176 -9.99 2.30 16.34
C TYR A 176 -8.72 1.52 16.11
N ALA A 177 -7.59 2.15 16.32
CA ALA A 177 -6.29 1.53 16.22
C ALA A 177 -5.43 1.87 17.44
N GLU A 178 -4.86 0.84 18.06
CA GLU A 178 -3.72 1.00 18.95
C GLU A 178 -2.45 0.83 18.14
N LEU A 179 -1.61 1.83 18.12
CA LEU A 179 -0.45 1.91 17.25
C LEU A 179 0.82 2.02 18.11
N LEU A 180 1.65 0.98 18.08
CA LEU A 180 2.98 1.06 18.65
C LEU A 180 3.95 1.56 17.60
N PHE A 181 4.47 2.75 17.83
CA PHE A 181 5.52 3.36 17.03
C PHE A 181 6.90 3.07 17.60
N VAL A 182 7.86 2.94 16.70
CA VAL A 182 9.30 2.83 17.01
C VAL A 182 10.02 4.03 16.41
N HIS A 183 10.90 4.64 17.18
CA HIS A 183 11.85 5.64 16.69
C HIS A 183 13.06 4.91 16.13
N THR A 184 13.27 4.99 14.84
CA THR A 184 14.37 4.29 14.15
C THR A 184 15.69 5.04 14.31
N THR A 185 16.80 4.35 14.05
CA THR A 185 18.14 4.96 14.05
C THR A 185 18.33 6.05 13.00
N THR A 186 17.44 6.09 12.00
CA THR A 186 17.41 7.15 10.97
C THR A 186 16.56 8.36 11.35
N GLY A 187 16.08 8.42 12.60
CA GLY A 187 15.27 9.52 13.11
C GLY A 187 13.81 9.54 12.64
N ARG A 188 13.30 8.37 12.22
CA ARG A 188 11.93 8.23 11.72
C ARG A 188 11.06 7.50 12.75
N TRP A 189 9.81 7.91 12.86
CA TRP A 189 8.79 7.17 13.57
C TRP A 189 8.01 6.29 12.60
N VAL A 190 7.99 4.97 12.86
CA VAL A 190 7.31 3.99 12.03
C VAL A 190 6.45 3.07 12.89
N ILE A 191 5.33 2.61 12.35
CA ILE A 191 4.42 1.70 13.05
C ILE A 191 5.03 0.30 13.02
N ALA A 192 5.35 -0.24 14.19
CA ALA A 192 5.77 -1.63 14.37
C ALA A 192 4.60 -2.57 14.68
N VAL A 193 3.58 -2.07 15.40
CA VAL A 193 2.37 -2.84 15.69
C VAL A 193 1.14 -2.00 15.40
N TRP A 194 0.18 -2.61 14.74
CA TRP A 194 -1.16 -2.06 14.52
C TRP A 194 -2.19 -3.05 15.06
N SER A 195 -2.80 -2.75 16.18
CA SER A 195 -3.97 -3.48 16.69
C SER A 195 -5.24 -2.77 16.23
N ASP A 196 -6.05 -3.48 15.46
CA ASP A 196 -7.24 -2.92 14.83
C ASP A 196 -8.50 -3.34 15.59
N HIS A 197 -9.38 -2.40 15.86
CA HIS A 197 -10.61 -2.61 16.62
C HIS A 197 -11.83 -2.09 15.88
N VAL A 198 -12.94 -2.81 16.00
CA VAL A 198 -14.23 -2.43 15.45
C VAL A 198 -14.78 -1.21 16.20
N ASP A 199 -15.30 -0.22 15.47
CA ASP A 199 -16.05 0.87 16.08
C ASP A 199 -17.48 0.44 16.40
N PRO A 200 -17.84 0.24 17.69
CA PRO A 200 -19.17 -0.19 18.07
C PRO A 200 -20.25 0.86 17.76
N ALA A 201 -19.89 2.15 17.71
CA ALA A 201 -20.83 3.21 17.35
C ALA A 201 -21.20 3.15 15.87
N TYR A 202 -20.25 2.70 15.03
CA TYR A 202 -20.49 2.55 13.60
C TYR A 202 -21.27 1.28 13.26
N GLY A 203 -21.25 0.28 14.13
CA GLY A 203 -22.11 -0.90 14.06
C GLY A 203 -23.61 -0.53 14.03
N GLY A 204 -23.98 0.63 14.58
CA GLY A 204 -25.32 1.19 14.46
C GLY A 204 -25.69 1.67 13.05
N ALA A 205 -24.73 2.04 12.21
CA ALA A 205 -24.95 2.48 10.83
C ALA A 205 -24.95 1.30 9.82
N ASN A 206 -24.33 0.17 10.19
CA ASN A 206 -24.42 -1.09 9.47
C ASN A 206 -24.73 -2.23 10.44
N PRO A 207 -25.98 -2.32 10.94
CA PRO A 207 -26.36 -3.23 12.04
C PRO A 207 -26.16 -4.71 11.69
N GLN A 208 -26.01 -5.06 10.41
CA GLN A 208 -25.85 -6.44 9.99
C GLN A 208 -24.41 -6.95 10.05
N ASN A 209 -23.41 -6.07 9.89
CA ASN A 209 -22.00 -6.49 9.80
C ASN A 209 -21.02 -5.36 10.20
N PRO A 210 -21.01 -4.90 11.47
CA PRO A 210 -20.11 -3.83 11.90
C PRO A 210 -18.63 -4.19 11.80
N ASP A 211 -18.30 -5.45 11.99
CA ASP A 211 -16.97 -6.04 11.90
C ASP A 211 -16.41 -6.04 10.46
N GLN A 212 -17.26 -5.92 9.43
CA GLN A 212 -16.83 -5.88 8.03
C GLN A 212 -16.39 -4.49 7.55
N VAL A 213 -16.45 -3.49 8.37
CA VAL A 213 -16.09 -2.10 8.00
C VAL A 213 -14.86 -1.57 8.72
N CYS A 214 -14.07 -2.42 9.39
CA CYS A 214 -12.77 -2.02 9.94
C CYS A 214 -11.61 -2.34 8.98
N MET A 215 -10.45 -1.74 9.25
CA MET A 215 -9.25 -1.95 8.43
C MET A 215 -8.76 -3.41 8.53
N GLY A 216 -8.92 -4.04 9.68
CA GLY A 216 -8.59 -5.45 9.87
C GLY A 216 -9.36 -6.37 8.95
N TRP A 217 -10.67 -6.16 8.80
CA TRP A 217 -11.47 -6.89 7.81
C TRP A 217 -10.95 -6.67 6.38
N ARG A 218 -10.59 -5.42 6.03
CA ARG A 218 -10.06 -5.11 4.71
C ARG A 218 -8.71 -5.79 4.48
N ARG A 219 -7.83 -5.80 5.48
CA ARG A 219 -6.54 -6.52 5.41
C ARG A 219 -6.73 -8.01 5.14
N LEU A 220 -7.62 -8.67 5.86
CA LEU A 220 -7.86 -10.10 5.70
C LEU A 220 -8.46 -10.46 4.32
N ASN A 221 -9.27 -9.60 3.72
CA ASN A 221 -9.99 -9.88 2.49
C ASN A 221 -9.34 -9.31 1.22
N LEU A 222 -8.35 -8.42 1.34
CA LEU A 222 -7.69 -7.76 0.21
C LEU A 222 -6.18 -8.05 0.12
N ARG A 223 -5.68 -9.04 0.83
CA ARG A 223 -4.29 -9.47 0.81
C ARG A 223 -3.96 -10.40 -0.37
#